data_1f508b2693cfe461bf199a778ff92b3d
#
_entry.id   1f508b2693cfe461bf199a778ff92b3d
#
_cell.length_a   1.000
_cell.length_b   1.000
_cell.length_c   1.000
_cell.angle_alpha   90.00
_cell.angle_beta   90.00
_cell.angle_gamma   90.00
#
_symmetry.space_group_name_H-M   'P 1'
#
loop_
_entity.id
_entity.type
_entity.pdbx_description
1 polymer ?
#
loop_
_entity_poly.entity_id
_entity_poly.type
_entity_poly.pdbx_seq_one_letter_code
_entity_poly.pdbx_strand_id
1 'polypeptide(L)'
;MDVYQMVTERIIEQLEKGYIPWKKPWANCLDGTFNRISRKPYSLLNQMLLRHEGEYATFKQWHQIGGQVKKGEKAEMIVFWKLQDVEEKSDGDERIVKKVPILRYYNVFHISQVENVLPLEKTEEFDTKPIEKAEEVLNNYIEREKITLFVGASDRAFYRPADDSITLPGITQFESAEEFYSTAFHECGHSTLKAYRCDREADNAKAYFGNEDYSKEELVAEMTSASILHSLGIETPDTFINSAAYIQSWLKVLKNDKRFIVSAAGKAEKVVKYILNVE
;
A
#
# COMPACT_ATOMS: atom_id res chain seq x y z
N MET A 1 -17.87 -15.52 8.41
CA MET A 1 -17.36 -14.29 7.79
C MET A 1 -16.13 -14.69 7.00
N ASP A 2 -16.02 -14.32 5.73
CA ASP A 2 -14.84 -14.65 4.95
C ASP A 2 -13.72 -13.62 5.23
N VAL A 3 -12.47 -13.98 4.88
CA VAL A 3 -11.31 -13.17 5.20
C VAL A 3 -11.31 -11.80 4.48
N TYR A 4 -11.84 -11.76 3.26
CA TYR A 4 -11.97 -10.49 2.52
C TYR A 4 -12.91 -9.53 3.23
N GLN A 5 -14.03 -10.04 3.74
CA GLN A 5 -14.98 -9.23 4.50
C GLN A 5 -14.35 -8.70 5.80
N MET A 6 -13.62 -9.56 6.54
CA MET A 6 -12.91 -9.15 7.77
C MET A 6 -11.91 -8.01 7.51
N VAL A 7 -11.12 -8.12 6.43
CA VAL A 7 -10.16 -7.09 6.03
C VAL A 7 -10.87 -5.79 5.67
N THR A 8 -11.88 -5.87 4.81
CA THR A 8 -12.61 -4.70 4.33
C THR A 8 -13.34 -3.97 5.46
N GLU A 9 -14.01 -4.69 6.36
CA GLU A 9 -14.66 -4.11 7.53
C GLU A 9 -13.66 -3.38 8.44
N ARG A 10 -12.45 -3.95 8.61
CA ARG A 10 -11.40 -3.32 9.40
C ARG A 10 -10.92 -1.99 8.80
N ILE A 11 -10.77 -1.92 7.48
CA ILE A 11 -10.39 -0.70 6.78
C ILE A 11 -11.53 0.33 6.80
N ILE A 12 -12.77 -0.11 6.56
CA ILE A 12 -13.96 0.76 6.65
C ILE A 12 -14.05 1.40 8.04
N GLU A 13 -13.89 0.60 9.11
CA GLU A 13 -13.93 1.10 10.48
C GLU A 13 -12.88 2.20 10.74
N GLN A 14 -11.68 2.09 10.17
CA GLN A 14 -10.65 3.13 10.28
C GLN A 14 -11.06 4.38 9.50
N LEU A 15 -11.50 4.23 8.25
CA LEU A 15 -11.95 5.35 7.41
C LEU A 15 -13.14 6.10 8.00
N GLU A 16 -14.12 5.38 8.58
CA GLU A 16 -15.29 5.99 9.24
C GLU A 16 -14.90 6.80 10.49
N LYS A 17 -13.77 6.46 11.11
CA LYS A 17 -13.16 7.22 12.22
C LYS A 17 -12.27 8.39 11.75
N GLY A 18 -12.15 8.60 10.45
CA GLY A 18 -11.28 9.62 9.86
C GLY A 18 -9.81 9.22 9.74
N TYR A 19 -9.46 7.95 10.03
CA TYR A 19 -8.10 7.46 9.84
C TYR A 19 -7.92 6.84 8.45
N ILE A 20 -6.95 7.31 7.70
CA ILE A 20 -6.57 6.76 6.40
C ILE A 20 -5.43 5.76 6.61
N PRO A 21 -5.68 4.42 6.49
CA PRO A 21 -4.70 3.41 6.91
C PRO A 21 -3.38 3.43 6.15
N TRP A 22 -3.39 3.84 4.88
CA TRP A 22 -2.18 3.93 4.03
C TRP A 22 -1.40 5.23 4.21
N LYS A 23 -1.94 6.21 4.96
CA LYS A 23 -1.20 7.42 5.37
C LYS A 23 -0.50 7.28 6.72
N LYS A 24 -0.47 6.09 7.32
CA LYS A 24 0.31 5.84 8.53
C LYS A 24 1.81 5.94 8.22
N PRO A 25 2.62 6.61 9.06
CA PRO A 25 4.06 6.76 8.83
C PRO A 25 4.86 5.46 8.68
N TRP A 26 4.29 4.34 9.10
CA TRP A 26 4.91 3.01 9.03
C TRP A 26 4.27 2.07 8.01
N ALA A 27 3.26 2.53 7.24
CA ALA A 27 2.55 1.69 6.28
C ALA A 27 3.21 1.75 4.91
N ASN A 28 4.45 1.26 4.82
CA ASN A 28 5.15 1.10 3.56
C ASN A 28 5.58 -0.36 3.35
N CYS A 29 5.75 -0.78 2.10
CA CYS A 29 6.01 -2.17 1.75
C CYS A 29 7.50 -2.56 1.76
N LEU A 30 8.42 -1.62 2.01
CA LEU A 30 9.86 -1.87 1.94
C LEU A 30 10.47 -2.14 3.31
N ASP A 31 10.08 -1.39 4.31
CA ASP A 31 10.53 -1.49 5.69
C ASP A 31 9.35 -1.33 6.67
N GLY A 32 9.46 -0.55 7.70
CA GLY A 32 8.37 -0.32 8.65
C GLY A 32 8.09 -1.52 9.53
N THR A 33 6.88 -2.07 9.45
CA THR A 33 6.46 -3.18 10.33
C THR A 33 6.84 -4.53 9.76
N PHE A 34 7.49 -5.39 10.54
CA PHE A 34 8.05 -6.66 10.08
C PHE A 34 7.80 -7.83 11.05
N ASN A 35 7.98 -9.05 10.54
CA ASN A 35 7.91 -10.25 11.38
C ASN A 35 9.22 -10.48 12.12
N ARG A 36 9.17 -10.56 13.44
CA ARG A 36 10.32 -10.71 14.36
C ARG A 36 11.24 -11.88 13.97
N ILE A 37 10.67 -13.00 13.54
CA ILE A 37 11.43 -14.23 13.30
C ILE A 37 12.05 -14.23 11.91
N SER A 38 11.25 -13.93 10.87
CA SER A 38 11.73 -13.97 9.48
C SER A 38 12.48 -12.70 9.07
N ARG A 39 12.36 -11.61 9.83
CA ARG A 39 12.90 -10.27 9.53
C ARG A 39 12.35 -9.66 8.25
N LYS A 40 11.34 -10.27 7.66
CA LYS A 40 10.71 -9.76 6.44
C LYS A 40 9.66 -8.72 6.79
N PRO A 41 9.63 -7.60 6.06
CA PRO A 41 8.54 -6.62 6.20
C PRO A 41 7.20 -7.27 5.86
N TYR A 42 6.16 -6.79 6.48
CA TYR A 42 4.80 -7.13 6.09
C TYR A 42 4.41 -6.36 4.83
N SER A 43 3.54 -6.96 3.99
CA SER A 43 2.96 -6.29 2.84
C SER A 43 2.23 -5.01 3.25
N LEU A 44 2.06 -4.08 2.31
CA LEU A 44 1.34 -2.83 2.54
C LEU A 44 -0.03 -3.08 3.19
N LEU A 45 -0.79 -4.05 2.67
CA LEU A 45 -2.08 -4.43 3.24
C LEU A 45 -1.97 -4.82 4.72
N ASN A 46 -1.00 -5.66 5.07
CA ASN A 46 -0.82 -6.09 6.47
C ASN A 46 -0.42 -4.93 7.37
N GLN A 47 0.43 -4.03 6.91
CA GLN A 47 0.81 -2.85 7.69
C GLN A 47 -0.38 -1.92 7.92
N MET A 48 -1.27 -1.77 6.94
CA MET A 48 -2.54 -1.02 7.10
C MET A 48 -3.47 -1.63 8.16
N LEU A 49 -3.43 -2.94 8.35
CA LEU A 49 -4.24 -3.66 9.34
C LEU A 49 -3.66 -3.57 10.77
N LEU A 50 -2.36 -3.39 10.91
CA LEU A 50 -1.64 -3.32 12.19
C LEU A 50 -1.70 -1.92 12.81
N ARG A 51 -1.65 -1.82 14.14
CA ARG A 51 -1.83 -0.56 14.87
C ARG A 51 -0.53 0.17 15.17
N HIS A 52 0.57 -0.59 15.27
CA HIS A 52 1.87 -0.07 15.70
C HIS A 52 2.92 -0.36 14.66
N GLU A 53 3.94 0.45 14.64
CA GLU A 53 5.17 0.19 13.90
C GLU A 53 6.02 -0.86 14.61
N GLY A 54 6.82 -1.63 13.86
CA GLY A 54 7.89 -2.45 14.40
C GLY A 54 7.62 -3.95 14.36
N GLU A 55 7.90 -4.62 15.47
CA GLU A 55 8.05 -6.05 15.53
C GLU A 55 6.76 -6.77 15.89
N TYR A 56 6.33 -7.68 15.03
CA TYR A 56 5.20 -8.56 15.29
C TYR A 56 5.59 -10.02 15.10
N ALA A 57 4.96 -10.89 15.87
CA ALA A 57 5.01 -12.34 15.65
C ALA A 57 3.73 -13.01 16.15
N THR A 58 3.50 -14.25 15.73
CA THR A 58 2.43 -15.07 16.26
C THR A 58 2.75 -15.47 17.71
N PHE A 59 1.73 -15.85 18.48
CA PHE A 59 1.91 -16.35 19.84
C PHE A 59 2.98 -17.45 19.93
N LYS A 60 2.92 -18.42 19.00
CA LYS A 60 3.89 -19.52 18.93
C LYS A 60 5.30 -19.02 18.63
N GLN A 61 5.46 -18.07 17.74
CA GLN A 61 6.76 -17.51 17.36
C GLN A 61 7.38 -16.73 18.53
N TRP A 62 6.60 -15.95 19.27
CA TRP A 62 7.08 -15.28 20.48
C TRP A 62 7.56 -16.28 21.53
N HIS A 63 6.78 -17.33 21.75
CA HIS A 63 7.15 -18.39 22.70
C HIS A 63 8.44 -19.11 22.30
N GLN A 64 8.69 -19.34 21.01
CA GLN A 64 9.91 -19.99 20.50
C GLN A 64 11.20 -19.22 20.84
N ILE A 65 11.12 -17.89 21.00
CA ILE A 65 12.28 -17.06 21.37
C ILE A 65 12.25 -16.62 22.84
N GLY A 66 11.45 -17.30 23.67
CA GLY A 66 11.38 -17.04 25.10
C GLY A 66 10.41 -15.93 25.50
N GLY A 67 9.70 -15.33 24.54
CA GLY A 67 8.71 -14.28 24.80
C GLY A 67 7.39 -14.85 25.32
N GLN A 68 6.75 -14.10 26.20
CA GLN A 68 5.44 -14.41 26.77
C GLN A 68 4.47 -13.26 26.49
N VAL A 69 3.40 -13.54 25.74
CA VAL A 69 2.33 -12.54 25.52
C VAL A 69 1.63 -12.26 26.86
N LYS A 70 1.51 -10.99 27.19
CA LYS A 70 0.87 -10.54 28.44
C LYS A 70 -0.58 -10.98 28.52
N LYS A 71 -1.03 -11.32 29.73
CA LYS A 71 -2.43 -11.76 29.96
C LYS A 71 -3.42 -10.63 29.61
N GLY A 72 -4.42 -10.96 28.79
CA GLY A 72 -5.47 -10.01 28.40
C GLY A 72 -5.19 -9.22 27.12
N GLU A 73 -3.99 -9.33 26.55
CA GLU A 73 -3.67 -8.69 25.28
C GLU A 73 -4.49 -9.26 24.12
N LYS A 74 -4.86 -8.37 23.19
CA LYS A 74 -5.64 -8.72 22.01
C LYS A 74 -4.74 -8.82 20.80
N ALA A 75 -4.85 -9.93 20.08
CA ALA A 75 -4.14 -10.13 18.83
C ALA A 75 -4.62 -9.14 17.76
N GLU A 76 -3.71 -8.82 16.85
CA GLU A 76 -4.01 -8.14 15.60
C GLU A 76 -3.97 -9.11 14.44
N MET A 77 -4.73 -8.80 13.40
CA MET A 77 -4.90 -9.67 12.25
C MET A 77 -3.95 -9.27 11.12
N ILE A 78 -3.32 -10.28 10.55
CA ILE A 78 -2.63 -10.17 9.25
C ILE A 78 -3.16 -11.23 8.30
N VAL A 79 -2.90 -11.07 6.99
CA VAL A 79 -3.36 -12.00 5.96
C VAL A 79 -2.21 -12.43 5.05
N PHE A 80 -2.27 -13.70 4.61
CA PHE A 80 -1.35 -14.24 3.62
C PHE A 80 -2.09 -15.13 2.62
N TRP A 81 -1.59 -15.15 1.39
CA TRP A 81 -2.01 -16.09 0.39
C TRP A 81 -1.40 -17.46 0.66
N LYS A 82 -2.25 -18.49 0.69
CA LYS A 82 -1.84 -19.89 0.79
C LYS A 82 -2.39 -20.65 -0.41
N LEU A 83 -1.51 -21.39 -1.09
CA LEU A 83 -1.96 -22.32 -2.11
C LEU A 83 -2.63 -23.52 -1.44
N GLN A 84 -3.84 -23.85 -1.87
CA GLN A 84 -4.58 -25.00 -1.42
C GLN A 84 -4.87 -25.92 -2.62
N ASP A 85 -4.60 -27.20 -2.46
CA ASP A 85 -4.94 -28.18 -3.44
C ASP A 85 -6.46 -28.42 -3.43
N VAL A 86 -7.09 -28.23 -4.59
CA VAL A 86 -8.55 -28.47 -4.78
C VAL A 86 -8.67 -29.56 -5.85
N GLU A 87 -9.37 -30.64 -5.50
CA GLU A 87 -9.69 -31.70 -6.44
C GLU A 87 -10.89 -31.28 -7.30
N GLU A 88 -10.74 -31.24 -8.61
CA GLU A 88 -11.83 -31.12 -9.57
C GLU A 88 -12.00 -32.46 -10.30
N LYS A 89 -13.26 -32.88 -10.50
CA LYS A 89 -13.57 -34.01 -11.38
C LYS A 89 -13.62 -33.48 -12.81
N SER A 90 -12.85 -34.08 -13.70
CA SER A 90 -13.01 -33.85 -15.15
C SER A 90 -14.09 -34.78 -15.69
N ASP A 91 -14.64 -34.47 -16.88
CA ASP A 91 -15.69 -35.24 -17.57
C ASP A 91 -15.32 -36.72 -17.87
N GLY A 92 -14.13 -37.16 -17.52
CA GLY A 92 -13.60 -38.51 -17.73
C GLY A 92 -13.24 -39.29 -16.45
N ASP A 93 -13.77 -38.91 -15.28
CA ASP A 93 -13.48 -39.55 -13.96
C ASP A 93 -12.04 -39.42 -13.48
N GLU A 94 -11.17 -38.65 -14.17
CA GLU A 94 -9.84 -38.33 -13.72
C GLU A 94 -9.88 -37.17 -12.72
N ARG A 95 -9.22 -37.37 -11.55
CA ARG A 95 -9.07 -36.34 -10.54
C ARG A 95 -7.92 -35.41 -10.92
N ILE A 96 -8.24 -34.15 -11.20
CA ILE A 96 -7.24 -33.10 -11.44
C ILE A 96 -7.08 -32.29 -10.16
N VAL A 97 -5.85 -32.20 -9.64
CA VAL A 97 -5.53 -31.37 -8.48
C VAL A 97 -5.07 -30.00 -8.98
N LYS A 98 -5.84 -28.98 -8.71
CA LYS A 98 -5.47 -27.58 -8.99
C LYS A 98 -5.07 -26.87 -7.72
N LYS A 99 -3.98 -26.08 -7.80
CA LYS A 99 -3.57 -25.17 -6.71
C LYS A 99 -4.31 -23.87 -6.82
N VAL A 100 -5.18 -23.58 -5.86
CA VAL A 100 -5.95 -22.35 -5.80
C VAL A 100 -5.42 -21.47 -4.68
N PRO A 101 -5.11 -20.19 -4.94
CA PRO A 101 -4.71 -19.26 -3.88
C PRO A 101 -5.91 -18.90 -3.01
N ILE A 102 -5.80 -19.13 -1.71
CA ILE A 102 -6.80 -18.79 -0.69
C ILE A 102 -6.19 -17.81 0.29
N LEU A 103 -6.91 -16.72 0.55
CA LEU A 103 -6.52 -15.76 1.56
C LEU A 103 -6.80 -16.33 2.96
N ARG A 104 -5.78 -16.39 3.80
CA ARG A 104 -5.86 -16.85 5.20
C ARG A 104 -5.45 -15.73 6.12
N TYR A 105 -6.07 -15.64 7.30
CA TYR A 105 -5.66 -14.71 8.34
C TYR A 105 -4.87 -15.43 9.43
N TYR A 106 -4.02 -14.65 10.11
CA TYR A 106 -3.22 -15.08 11.25
C TYR A 106 -3.26 -14.01 12.33
N ASN A 107 -3.22 -14.45 13.58
CA ASN A 107 -3.16 -13.57 14.73
C ASN A 107 -1.71 -13.33 15.13
N VAL A 108 -1.35 -12.06 15.27
CA VAL A 108 -0.02 -11.61 15.68
C VAL A 108 -0.12 -10.66 16.87
N PHE A 109 0.97 -10.53 17.60
CA PHE A 109 1.10 -9.62 18.74
C PHE A 109 2.32 -8.73 18.52
N HIS A 110 2.19 -7.47 18.85
CA HIS A 110 3.28 -6.50 18.79
C HIS A 110 4.25 -6.74 19.98
N ILE A 111 5.51 -6.35 19.82
CA ILE A 111 6.56 -6.48 20.86
C ILE A 111 6.15 -5.85 22.20
N SER A 112 5.43 -4.72 22.20
CA SER A 112 4.94 -4.07 23.42
C SER A 112 3.96 -4.92 24.24
N GLN A 113 3.35 -5.93 23.60
CA GLN A 113 2.42 -6.89 24.24
C GLN A 113 3.14 -8.13 24.79
N VAL A 114 4.48 -8.17 24.72
CA VAL A 114 5.28 -9.36 25.04
C VAL A 114 6.26 -9.04 26.16
N GLU A 115 6.46 -9.99 27.07
CA GLU A 115 7.45 -9.96 28.12
C GLU A 115 8.62 -10.90 27.79
N ASN A 116 9.76 -10.72 28.48
CA ASN A 116 10.96 -11.54 28.41
C ASN A 116 11.71 -11.49 27.06
N VAL A 117 11.40 -10.56 26.19
CA VAL A 117 12.11 -10.30 24.93
C VAL A 117 12.35 -8.80 24.81
N LEU A 118 13.59 -8.43 24.51
CA LEU A 118 13.94 -7.04 24.22
C LEU A 118 13.65 -6.72 22.74
N PRO A 119 13.21 -5.46 22.42
CA PRO A 119 13.16 -4.98 21.06
C PRO A 119 14.52 -5.11 20.37
N LEU A 120 14.50 -5.23 19.05
CA LEU A 120 15.72 -5.14 18.28
C LEU A 120 16.23 -3.72 18.29
N GLU A 121 17.54 -3.56 18.32
CA GLU A 121 18.17 -2.26 18.12
C GLU A 121 17.82 -1.78 16.73
N LYS A 122 17.24 -0.58 16.62
CA LYS A 122 17.09 0.13 15.36
C LYS A 122 18.49 0.58 14.95
N THR A 123 18.94 0.22 13.78
CA THR A 123 20.08 0.87 13.16
C THR A 123 19.64 2.28 12.83
N GLU A 124 20.22 3.29 13.48
CA GLU A 124 20.02 4.69 13.10
C GLU A 124 20.67 4.87 11.72
N GLU A 125 19.87 4.86 10.67
CA GLU A 125 20.31 5.37 9.38
C GLU A 125 20.33 6.90 9.50
N PHE A 126 21.50 7.49 9.31
CA PHE A 126 21.65 8.93 9.22
C PHE A 126 20.93 9.40 7.96
N ASP A 127 19.75 9.98 8.14
CA ASP A 127 18.98 10.50 7.03
C ASP A 127 19.51 11.85 6.57
N THR A 128 20.08 11.84 5.37
CA THR A 128 20.51 13.04 4.69
C THR A 128 19.53 13.37 3.57
N LYS A 129 18.58 14.28 3.85
CA LYS A 129 17.79 15.00 2.84
C LYS A 129 16.75 14.17 2.09
N PRO A 130 15.60 13.86 2.71
CA PRO A 130 14.49 13.13 2.08
C PRO A 130 14.03 13.72 0.73
N ILE A 131 14.00 15.03 0.60
CA ILE A 131 13.57 15.72 -0.64
C ILE A 131 14.54 15.46 -1.81
N GLU A 132 15.85 15.42 -1.58
CA GLU A 132 16.81 15.08 -2.63
C GLU A 132 16.62 13.63 -3.11
N LYS A 133 16.34 12.70 -2.19
CA LYS A 133 15.99 11.31 -2.56
C LYS A 133 14.72 11.24 -3.38
N ALA A 134 13.69 12.04 -3.04
CA ALA A 134 12.43 12.07 -3.79
C ALA A 134 12.64 12.58 -5.21
N GLU A 135 13.44 13.62 -5.37
CA GLU A 135 13.81 14.12 -6.70
C GLU A 135 14.59 13.09 -7.51
N GLU A 136 15.55 12.41 -6.89
CA GLU A 136 16.31 11.34 -7.53
C GLU A 136 15.40 10.21 -8.00
N VAL A 137 14.50 9.73 -7.16
CA VAL A 137 13.54 8.67 -7.52
C VAL A 137 12.63 9.12 -8.65
N LEU A 138 12.09 10.34 -8.59
CA LEU A 138 11.23 10.87 -9.63
C LEU A 138 11.98 10.94 -10.97
N ASN A 139 13.16 11.55 -11.00
CA ASN A 139 13.96 11.71 -12.21
C ASN A 139 14.38 10.36 -12.79
N ASN A 140 14.87 9.44 -11.96
CA ASN A 140 15.24 8.08 -12.40
C ASN A 140 14.05 7.33 -13.02
N TYR A 141 12.85 7.46 -12.43
CA TYR A 141 11.65 6.85 -12.97
C TYR A 141 11.26 7.46 -14.32
N ILE A 142 11.19 8.79 -14.40
CA ILE A 142 10.82 9.54 -15.61
C ILE A 142 11.78 9.22 -16.77
N GLU A 143 13.10 9.24 -16.52
CA GLU A 143 14.12 8.94 -17.54
C GLU A 143 14.07 7.47 -17.99
N ARG A 144 13.98 6.53 -17.07
CA ARG A 144 13.91 5.09 -17.36
C ARG A 144 12.71 4.76 -18.24
N GLU A 145 11.56 5.33 -17.90
CA GLU A 145 10.30 5.06 -18.58
C GLU A 145 10.07 5.96 -19.81
N LYS A 146 10.94 6.94 -20.05
CA LYS A 146 10.85 7.92 -21.14
C LYS A 146 9.55 8.73 -21.13
N ILE A 147 9.05 9.02 -19.92
CA ILE A 147 7.85 9.84 -19.74
C ILE A 147 8.20 11.30 -20.01
N THR A 148 7.32 12.02 -20.70
CA THR A 148 7.50 13.46 -20.88
C THR A 148 6.98 14.19 -19.65
N LEU A 149 7.87 14.82 -18.87
CA LEU A 149 7.51 15.58 -17.68
C LEU A 149 7.46 17.08 -17.98
N PHE A 150 6.32 17.70 -17.74
CA PHE A 150 6.12 19.14 -17.79
C PHE A 150 5.92 19.67 -16.38
N VAL A 151 6.82 20.53 -15.91
CA VAL A 151 6.69 21.24 -14.62
C VAL A 151 6.64 22.73 -14.90
N GLY A 152 5.58 23.42 -14.49
CA GLY A 152 5.45 24.84 -14.79
C GLY A 152 4.14 25.46 -14.34
N ALA A 153 3.77 26.56 -14.99
CA ALA A 153 2.53 27.30 -14.68
C ALA A 153 1.31 26.47 -15.12
N SER A 154 0.85 25.59 -14.26
CA SER A 154 -0.38 24.81 -14.40
C SER A 154 -1.19 24.93 -13.11
N ASP A 155 -2.50 24.89 -13.22
CA ASP A 155 -3.44 24.81 -12.08
C ASP A 155 -3.85 23.36 -11.77
N ARG A 156 -3.30 22.38 -12.50
CA ARG A 156 -3.65 20.96 -12.39
C ARG A 156 -2.43 20.07 -12.54
N ALA A 157 -2.42 18.98 -11.78
CA ALA A 157 -1.57 17.85 -12.01
C ALA A 157 -2.36 16.74 -12.72
N PHE A 158 -1.78 16.07 -13.70
CA PHE A 158 -2.38 14.91 -14.35
C PHE A 158 -1.37 14.12 -15.17
N TYR A 159 -1.58 12.81 -15.24
CA TYR A 159 -0.98 11.94 -16.24
C TYR A 159 -1.89 11.85 -17.47
N ARG A 160 -1.31 11.97 -18.67
CA ARG A 160 -2.01 11.83 -19.96
C ARG A 160 -1.54 10.58 -20.70
N PRO A 161 -2.39 9.54 -20.78
CA PRO A 161 -2.01 8.28 -21.45
C PRO A 161 -1.73 8.40 -22.95
N ALA A 162 -2.34 9.38 -23.63
CA ALA A 162 -2.26 9.51 -25.10
C ALA A 162 -0.84 9.77 -25.60
N ASP A 163 -0.05 10.55 -24.88
CA ASP A 163 1.32 10.94 -25.22
C ASP A 163 2.33 10.61 -24.13
N ASP A 164 1.91 9.80 -23.16
CA ASP A 164 2.73 9.33 -22.03
C ASP A 164 3.43 10.49 -21.31
N SER A 165 2.64 11.49 -20.92
CA SER A 165 3.15 12.71 -20.28
C SER A 165 2.55 12.93 -18.90
N ILE A 166 3.36 13.50 -18.01
CA ILE A 166 2.93 14.00 -16.69
C ILE A 166 3.06 15.51 -16.70
N THR A 167 2.01 16.20 -16.29
CA THR A 167 2.02 17.65 -16.07
C THR A 167 1.85 17.93 -14.59
N LEU A 168 2.74 18.77 -14.04
CA LEU A 168 2.71 19.20 -12.63
C LEU A 168 2.75 20.72 -12.55
N PRO A 169 2.04 21.33 -11.60
CA PRO A 169 2.32 22.71 -11.18
C PRO A 169 3.78 22.86 -10.74
N GLY A 170 4.33 24.05 -10.85
CA GLY A 170 5.67 24.31 -10.32
C GLY A 170 5.75 24.10 -8.81
N ILE A 171 6.88 23.63 -8.31
CA ILE A 171 7.07 23.32 -6.88
C ILE A 171 6.73 24.52 -5.97
N THR A 172 6.94 25.74 -6.44
CA THR A 172 6.60 26.99 -5.71
C THR A 172 5.09 27.28 -5.62
N GLN A 173 4.26 26.49 -6.32
CA GLN A 173 2.79 26.61 -6.25
C GLN A 173 2.19 25.70 -5.16
N PHE A 174 3.00 24.88 -4.50
CA PHE A 174 2.61 24.03 -3.39
C PHE A 174 2.97 24.68 -2.05
N GLU A 175 2.25 24.33 -1.00
CA GLU A 175 2.53 24.82 0.36
C GLU A 175 3.86 24.24 0.89
N SER A 176 4.23 23.05 0.42
CA SER A 176 5.50 22.40 0.78
C SER A 176 6.06 21.55 -0.38
N ALA A 177 7.35 21.26 -0.33
CA ALA A 177 7.98 20.36 -1.28
C ALA A 177 7.44 18.92 -1.16
N GLU A 178 7.06 18.50 0.04
CA GLU A 178 6.45 17.21 0.32
C GLU A 178 5.13 17.04 -0.45
N GLU A 179 4.31 18.08 -0.53
CA GLU A 179 3.07 18.06 -1.32
C GLU A 179 3.32 17.97 -2.82
N PHE A 180 4.35 18.66 -3.31
CA PHE A 180 4.78 18.53 -4.71
C PHE A 180 5.14 17.08 -5.04
N TYR A 181 6.00 16.43 -4.23
CA TYR A 181 6.39 15.04 -4.48
C TYR A 181 5.25 14.06 -4.24
N SER A 182 4.34 14.34 -3.29
CA SER A 182 3.11 13.56 -3.12
C SER A 182 2.30 13.53 -4.40
N THR A 183 2.08 14.70 -4.99
CA THR A 183 1.36 14.85 -6.25
C THR A 183 2.12 14.19 -7.42
N ALA A 184 3.43 14.38 -7.50
CA ALA A 184 4.25 13.78 -8.54
C ALA A 184 4.20 12.26 -8.52
N PHE A 185 4.34 11.61 -7.36
CA PHE A 185 4.26 10.15 -7.23
C PHE A 185 2.84 9.60 -7.44
N HIS A 186 1.80 10.39 -7.14
CA HIS A 186 0.43 10.04 -7.50
C HIS A 186 0.29 9.93 -9.02
N GLU A 187 0.76 10.92 -9.78
CA GLU A 187 0.71 10.90 -11.25
C GLU A 187 1.63 9.82 -11.85
N CYS A 188 2.79 9.56 -11.22
CA CYS A 188 3.62 8.40 -11.56
C CYS A 188 2.85 7.09 -11.35
N GLY A 189 2.04 6.97 -10.29
CA GLY A 189 1.15 5.84 -10.05
C GLY A 189 0.24 5.58 -11.24
N HIS A 190 -0.45 6.60 -11.75
CA HIS A 190 -1.30 6.51 -12.93
C HIS A 190 -0.52 6.11 -14.20
N SER A 191 0.69 6.61 -14.38
CA SER A 191 1.51 6.27 -15.55
C SER A 191 1.83 4.78 -15.64
N THR A 192 1.81 4.05 -14.52
CA THR A 192 2.04 2.59 -14.48
C THR A 192 0.89 1.75 -15.01
N LEU A 193 -0.24 2.36 -15.39
CA LEU A 193 -1.36 1.67 -16.04
C LEU A 193 -0.95 0.97 -17.33
N LYS A 194 0.03 1.53 -18.07
CA LYS A 194 0.52 1.01 -19.34
C LYS A 194 0.88 -0.48 -19.27
N ALA A 195 0.53 -1.21 -20.35
CA ALA A 195 0.76 -2.66 -20.44
C ALA A 195 2.25 -3.03 -20.28
N TYR A 196 3.15 -2.22 -20.81
CA TYR A 196 4.61 -2.44 -20.70
C TYR A 196 5.23 -2.01 -19.35
N ARG A 197 4.43 -1.49 -18.41
CA ARG A 197 4.82 -1.17 -17.03
C ARG A 197 4.19 -2.16 -16.04
N CYS A 198 3.08 -1.81 -15.43
CA CYS A 198 2.40 -2.70 -14.50
C CYS A 198 1.19 -3.45 -15.07
N ASP A 199 0.87 -3.22 -16.35
CA ASP A 199 -0.23 -3.88 -17.08
C ASP A 199 -1.57 -3.78 -16.36
N ARG A 200 -2.03 -2.53 -16.14
CA ARG A 200 -3.29 -2.24 -15.43
C ARG A 200 -4.29 -1.45 -16.29
N GLU A 201 -4.08 -1.39 -17.61
CA GLU A 201 -4.97 -0.65 -18.52
C GLU A 201 -6.42 -1.15 -18.47
N ALA A 202 -6.62 -2.46 -18.29
CA ALA A 202 -7.96 -3.05 -18.15
C ALA A 202 -8.71 -2.54 -16.92
N ASP A 203 -8.00 -2.16 -15.85
CA ASP A 203 -8.59 -1.63 -14.63
C ASP A 203 -9.24 -0.26 -14.85
N ASN A 204 -8.76 0.49 -15.85
CA ASN A 204 -9.19 1.86 -16.13
C ASN A 204 -9.96 2.01 -17.46
N ALA A 205 -10.21 0.92 -18.17
CA ALA A 205 -10.79 0.95 -19.52
C ALA A 205 -12.16 1.66 -19.62
N LYS A 206 -12.90 1.73 -18.51
CA LYS A 206 -14.21 2.38 -18.38
C LYS A 206 -14.22 3.54 -17.38
N ALA A 207 -13.06 3.93 -16.86
CA ALA A 207 -12.98 4.99 -15.88
C ALA A 207 -13.29 6.35 -16.53
N TYR A 208 -14.19 7.08 -15.90
CA TYR A 208 -14.43 8.51 -16.16
C TYR A 208 -14.64 9.19 -14.81
N PHE A 209 -14.34 10.45 -14.73
CA PHE A 209 -14.40 11.22 -13.50
C PHE A 209 -15.71 10.97 -12.72
N GLY A 210 -15.57 10.51 -11.48
CA GLY A 210 -16.68 10.27 -10.55
C GLY A 210 -17.35 8.89 -10.65
N ASN A 211 -16.91 7.98 -11.54
CA ASN A 211 -17.40 6.61 -11.53
C ASN A 211 -16.60 5.70 -10.58
N GLU A 212 -17.09 4.47 -10.39
CA GLU A 212 -16.50 3.50 -9.47
C GLU A 212 -15.10 3.05 -9.91
N ASP A 213 -14.88 2.83 -11.20
CA ASP A 213 -13.58 2.41 -11.73
C ASP A 213 -12.53 3.52 -11.58
N TYR A 214 -12.91 4.78 -11.78
CA TYR A 214 -12.07 5.93 -11.48
C TYR A 214 -11.67 5.98 -10.00
N SER A 215 -12.64 5.81 -9.09
CA SER A 215 -12.36 5.81 -7.64
C SER A 215 -11.43 4.66 -7.21
N LYS A 216 -11.46 3.53 -7.92
CA LYS A 216 -10.57 2.40 -7.67
C LYS A 216 -9.12 2.72 -8.07
N GLU A 217 -8.93 3.34 -9.21
CA GLU A 217 -7.59 3.72 -9.67
C GLU A 217 -6.99 4.83 -8.81
N GLU A 218 -7.78 5.83 -8.44
CA GLU A 218 -7.36 6.88 -7.50
C GLU A 218 -6.85 6.29 -6.18
N LEU A 219 -7.52 5.27 -5.65
CA LEU A 219 -7.08 4.62 -4.42
C LEU A 219 -5.72 3.92 -4.57
N VAL A 220 -5.46 3.29 -5.72
CA VAL A 220 -4.15 2.68 -6.00
C VAL A 220 -3.06 3.74 -6.10
N ALA A 221 -3.32 4.85 -6.79
CA ALA A 221 -2.38 5.97 -6.94
C ALA A 221 -2.09 6.64 -5.57
N GLU A 222 -3.11 6.86 -4.75
CA GLU A 222 -2.95 7.40 -3.39
C GLU A 222 -2.10 6.49 -2.49
N MET A 223 -2.39 5.18 -2.46
CA MET A 223 -1.59 4.22 -1.70
C MET A 223 -0.14 4.16 -2.19
N THR A 224 0.07 4.29 -3.49
CA THR A 224 1.40 4.31 -4.11
C THR A 224 2.19 5.52 -3.64
N SER A 225 1.63 6.71 -3.81
CA SER A 225 2.27 7.96 -3.38
C SER A 225 2.62 7.93 -1.90
N ALA A 226 1.65 7.62 -1.04
CA ALA A 226 1.87 7.55 0.41
C ALA A 226 2.99 6.56 0.77
N SER A 227 3.01 5.36 0.17
CA SER A 227 4.02 4.35 0.46
C SER A 227 5.42 4.76 0.00
N ILE A 228 5.56 5.41 -1.17
CA ILE A 228 6.85 5.94 -1.65
C ILE A 228 7.36 7.00 -0.69
N LEU A 229 6.53 7.97 -0.33
CA LEU A 229 6.93 9.06 0.57
C LEU A 229 7.39 8.53 1.93
N HIS A 230 6.65 7.59 2.51
CA HIS A 230 7.04 6.97 3.79
C HIS A 230 8.36 6.20 3.69
N SER A 231 8.59 5.49 2.57
CA SER A 231 9.87 4.79 2.36
C SER A 231 11.06 5.74 2.18
N LEU A 232 10.79 6.99 1.78
CA LEU A 232 11.78 8.06 1.67
C LEU A 232 11.92 8.89 2.95
N GLY A 233 11.14 8.60 3.99
CA GLY A 233 11.15 9.36 5.25
C GLY A 233 10.49 10.74 5.13
N ILE A 234 9.60 10.93 4.15
CA ILE A 234 8.89 12.20 3.93
C ILE A 234 7.53 12.11 4.62
N GLU A 235 7.30 13.00 5.58
CA GLU A 235 6.00 13.20 6.19
C GLU A 235 5.18 14.17 5.35
N THR A 236 4.00 13.74 4.89
CA THR A 236 3.06 14.64 4.25
C THR A 236 2.18 15.28 5.32
N PRO A 237 2.04 16.63 5.32
CA PRO A 237 1.04 17.27 6.14
C PRO A 237 -0.35 16.64 5.87
N ASP A 238 -1.15 16.46 6.91
CA ASP A 238 -2.54 16.03 6.77
C ASP A 238 -3.33 17.11 6.03
N THR A 239 -3.32 17.07 4.71
CA THR A 239 -4.25 17.85 3.89
C THR A 239 -5.64 17.23 4.02
N PHE A 240 -6.23 17.47 5.20
CA PHE A 240 -7.52 16.91 5.64
C PHE A 240 -8.68 17.28 4.70
N ILE A 241 -8.58 18.40 4.00
CA ILE A 241 -9.69 18.97 3.20
C ILE A 241 -9.95 18.17 1.93
N ASN A 242 -8.92 17.68 1.24
CA ASN A 242 -9.09 16.87 0.04
C ASN A 242 -9.44 15.41 0.37
N SER A 243 -9.03 14.92 1.53
CA SER A 243 -9.25 13.53 1.95
C SER A 243 -10.72 13.20 2.24
N ALA A 244 -11.54 14.15 2.72
CA ALA A 244 -12.91 13.86 3.12
C ALA A 244 -13.82 13.44 1.94
N ALA A 245 -13.69 14.09 0.78
CA ALA A 245 -14.45 13.73 -0.42
C ALA A 245 -14.04 12.35 -0.96
N TYR A 246 -12.74 12.05 -0.95
CA TYR A 246 -12.22 10.73 -1.36
C TYR A 246 -12.63 9.63 -0.39
N ILE A 247 -12.58 9.87 0.93
CA ILE A 247 -13.01 8.89 1.94
C ILE A 247 -14.45 8.42 1.67
N GLN A 248 -15.37 9.32 1.35
CA GLN A 248 -16.76 8.94 1.05
C GLN A 248 -16.85 8.08 -0.21
N SER A 249 -16.09 8.41 -1.26
CA SER A 249 -16.02 7.63 -2.50
C SER A 249 -15.45 6.25 -2.24
N TRP A 250 -14.33 6.14 -1.52
CA TRP A 250 -13.73 4.85 -1.15
C TRP A 250 -14.63 4.00 -0.28
N LEU A 251 -15.31 4.59 0.72
CA LEU A 251 -16.29 3.88 1.54
C LEU A 251 -17.40 3.26 0.69
N LYS A 252 -17.88 3.97 -0.32
CA LYS A 252 -18.90 3.46 -1.24
C LYS A 252 -18.39 2.23 -2.02
N VAL A 253 -17.19 2.32 -2.58
CA VAL A 253 -16.55 1.21 -3.32
C VAL A 253 -16.30 0.02 -2.40
N LEU A 254 -15.74 0.25 -1.22
CA LEU A 254 -15.40 -0.82 -0.27
C LEU A 254 -16.63 -1.54 0.28
N LYS A 255 -17.75 -0.83 0.49
CA LYS A 255 -19.02 -1.44 0.91
C LYS A 255 -19.64 -2.31 -0.18
N ASN A 256 -19.36 -2.00 -1.45
CA ASN A 256 -19.88 -2.77 -2.60
C ASN A 256 -18.97 -3.93 -3.01
N ASP A 257 -17.66 -3.83 -2.80
CA ASP A 257 -16.69 -4.86 -3.20
C ASP A 257 -15.69 -5.16 -2.08
N LYS A 258 -15.97 -6.22 -1.32
CA LYS A 258 -15.12 -6.69 -0.21
C LYS A 258 -13.74 -7.20 -0.61
N ARG A 259 -13.49 -7.46 -1.90
CA ARG A 259 -12.17 -7.92 -2.40
C ARG A 259 -11.30 -6.75 -2.83
N PHE A 260 -11.91 -5.60 -3.07
CA PHE A 260 -11.26 -4.49 -3.71
C PHE A 260 -10.04 -3.99 -2.94
N ILE A 261 -10.12 -3.79 -1.61
CA ILE A 261 -9.00 -3.27 -0.81
C ILE A 261 -7.78 -4.18 -0.86
N VAL A 262 -7.99 -5.51 -0.85
CA VAL A 262 -6.90 -6.49 -0.95
C VAL A 262 -6.21 -6.39 -2.32
N SER A 263 -7.02 -6.25 -3.38
CA SER A 263 -6.52 -6.07 -4.74
C SER A 263 -5.78 -4.74 -4.91
N ALA A 264 -6.36 -3.63 -4.44
CA ALA A 264 -5.78 -2.30 -4.55
C ALA A 264 -4.42 -2.20 -3.83
N ALA A 265 -4.33 -2.72 -2.60
CA ALA A 265 -3.07 -2.74 -1.85
C ALA A 265 -1.99 -3.57 -2.54
N GLY A 266 -2.35 -4.74 -3.11
CA GLY A 266 -1.41 -5.55 -3.88
C GLY A 266 -0.93 -4.87 -5.17
N LYS A 267 -1.84 -4.14 -5.85
CA LYS A 267 -1.48 -3.34 -7.03
C LYS A 267 -0.56 -2.17 -6.65
N ALA A 268 -0.90 -1.43 -5.60
CA ALA A 268 -0.07 -0.34 -5.11
C ALA A 268 1.33 -0.81 -4.73
N GLU A 269 1.45 -1.94 -4.01
CA GLU A 269 2.76 -2.52 -3.68
C GLU A 269 3.59 -2.85 -4.92
N LYS A 270 2.98 -3.45 -5.95
CA LYS A 270 3.64 -3.71 -7.23
C LYS A 270 4.11 -2.42 -7.90
N VAL A 271 3.27 -1.39 -7.89
CA VAL A 271 3.58 -0.07 -8.47
C VAL A 271 4.72 0.62 -7.72
N VAL A 272 4.71 0.60 -6.40
CA VAL A 272 5.80 1.16 -5.56
C VAL A 272 7.12 0.50 -5.92
N LYS A 273 7.18 -0.83 -5.92
CA LYS A 273 8.40 -1.57 -6.28
C LYS A 273 8.87 -1.24 -7.69
N TYR A 274 7.94 -1.10 -8.63
CA TYR A 274 8.27 -0.74 -10.01
C TYR A 274 8.87 0.66 -10.11
N ILE A 275 8.25 1.67 -9.48
CA ILE A 275 8.72 3.06 -9.51
C ILE A 275 10.11 3.16 -8.84
N LEU A 276 10.27 2.55 -7.66
CA LEU A 276 11.52 2.54 -6.90
C LEU A 276 12.61 1.64 -7.49
N ASN A 277 12.27 0.82 -8.50
CA ASN A 277 13.16 -0.15 -9.14
C ASN A 277 13.77 -1.16 -8.15
N VAL A 278 12.95 -1.69 -7.25
CA VAL A 278 13.32 -2.71 -6.25
C VAL A 278 12.54 -4.02 -6.48
N GLU A 279 13.11 -5.16 -6.02
CA GLU A 279 12.50 -6.50 -6.18
C GLU A 279 11.34 -6.78 -5.20
#